data_5091fbf8eb3a4c1c64c545c7fd758b69
#
_entry.id   5091fbf8eb3a4c1c64c545c7fd758b69
#
_cell.length_a   1.000
_cell.length_b   1.000
_cell.length_c   1.000
_cell.angle_alpha   90.00
_cell.angle_beta   90.00
_cell.angle_gamma   90.00
#
_symmetry.space_group_name_H-M   'P 1'
#
loop_
_entity.id
_entity.type
_entity.pdbx_description
1 polymer ?
#
loop_
_entity_poly.entity_id
_entity_poly.type
_entity_poly.pdbx_seq_one_letter_code
_entity_poly.pdbx_strand_id
1 'polypeptide(L)'
;MSRHLYAIARRKFSHLSRSICVAATVLGATQIAMAGPTVDQLSDCLVKATTASDKTTVLQWTFTALAAHPDLKAFSNVTPEQKDQLDQKLAQVLQRIIVEQCSA
;
A
#
# COMPACT_ATOMS: atom_id res chain seq x y z
N MET A 1 -40.73 13.22 19.42
CA MET A 1 -40.04 14.12 18.49
C MET A 1 -38.75 13.53 17.90
N SER A 2 -37.95 12.89 18.71
CA SER A 2 -36.70 12.26 18.24
C SER A 2 -36.91 11.10 17.26
N ARG A 3 -37.99 10.35 17.38
CA ARG A 3 -38.29 9.21 16.48
C ARG A 3 -38.62 9.67 15.05
N HIS A 4 -39.25 10.82 14.87
CA HIS A 4 -39.63 11.34 13.55
C HIS A 4 -38.42 11.85 12.78
N LEU A 5 -37.51 12.55 13.45
CA LEU A 5 -36.25 13.01 12.87
C LEU A 5 -35.34 11.86 12.50
N TYR A 6 -35.32 10.81 13.33
CA TYR A 6 -34.54 9.61 13.09
C TYR A 6 -35.04 8.85 11.85
N ALA A 7 -36.36 8.73 11.68
CA ALA A 7 -36.94 8.06 10.51
C ALA A 7 -36.67 8.81 9.20
N ILE A 8 -36.69 10.15 9.21
CA ILE A 8 -36.39 10.99 8.04
C ILE A 8 -34.91 10.88 7.68
N ALA A 9 -34.04 10.95 8.66
CA ALA A 9 -32.60 10.78 8.44
C ALA A 9 -32.27 9.39 7.89
N ARG A 10 -32.97 8.37 8.38
CA ARG A 10 -32.78 6.99 7.93
C ARG A 10 -33.22 6.80 6.48
N ARG A 11 -34.30 7.45 6.04
CA ARG A 11 -34.77 7.38 4.65
C ARG A 11 -33.81 8.09 3.70
N LYS A 12 -33.31 9.26 4.05
CA LYS A 12 -32.30 9.95 3.25
C LYS A 12 -30.99 9.18 3.16
N PHE A 13 -30.60 8.56 4.25
CA PHE A 13 -29.38 7.75 4.30
C PHE A 13 -29.49 6.49 3.43
N SER A 14 -30.67 5.84 3.36
CA SER A 14 -30.84 4.64 2.54
C SER A 14 -30.76 4.93 1.04
N HIS A 15 -31.24 6.05 0.56
CA HIS A 15 -31.12 6.45 -0.84
C HIS A 15 -29.68 6.78 -1.21
N LEU A 16 -28.95 7.53 -0.38
CA LEU A 16 -27.54 7.82 -0.57
C LEU A 16 -26.69 6.55 -0.53
N SER A 17 -27.00 5.65 0.41
CA SER A 17 -26.33 4.37 0.55
C SER A 17 -26.46 3.49 -0.68
N ARG A 18 -27.65 3.42 -1.28
CA ARG A 18 -27.89 2.65 -2.51
C ARG A 18 -27.14 3.23 -3.70
N SER A 19 -27.15 4.55 -3.87
CA SER A 19 -26.42 5.21 -4.97
C SER A 19 -24.92 5.03 -4.84
N ILE A 20 -24.38 5.13 -3.64
CA ILE A 20 -22.96 4.94 -3.36
C ILE A 20 -22.55 3.48 -3.58
N CYS A 21 -23.35 2.51 -3.17
CA CYS A 21 -23.07 1.10 -3.39
C CYS A 21 -23.04 0.73 -4.87
N VAL A 22 -23.98 1.24 -5.67
CA VAL A 22 -24.02 0.98 -7.12
C VAL A 22 -22.79 1.61 -7.79
N ALA A 23 -22.43 2.84 -7.47
CA ALA A 23 -21.26 3.51 -8.01
C ALA A 23 -19.97 2.78 -7.60
N ALA A 24 -19.86 2.36 -6.35
CA ALA A 24 -18.70 1.62 -5.85
C ALA A 24 -18.56 0.25 -6.53
N THR A 25 -19.66 -0.44 -6.79
CA THR A 25 -19.65 -1.74 -7.48
C THR A 25 -19.17 -1.60 -8.92
N VAL A 26 -19.62 -0.58 -9.64
CA VAL A 26 -19.19 -0.33 -11.02
C VAL A 26 -17.71 0.02 -11.06
N LEU A 27 -17.24 0.89 -10.18
CA LEU A 27 -15.82 1.25 -10.09
C LEU A 27 -14.96 0.06 -9.67
N GLY A 28 -15.42 -0.73 -8.70
CA GLY A 28 -14.72 -1.93 -8.25
C GLY A 28 -14.59 -2.99 -9.34
N ALA A 29 -15.66 -3.23 -10.11
CA ALA A 29 -15.64 -4.16 -11.22
C ALA A 29 -14.68 -3.69 -12.32
N THR A 30 -14.65 -2.39 -12.63
CA THR A 30 -13.72 -1.82 -13.61
C THR A 30 -12.28 -1.97 -13.16
N GLN A 31 -11.98 -1.70 -11.89
CA GLN A 31 -10.63 -1.86 -11.33
C GLN A 31 -10.17 -3.32 -11.37
N ILE A 32 -11.03 -4.27 -11.03
CA ILE A 32 -10.71 -5.70 -11.08
C ILE A 32 -10.42 -6.12 -12.51
N ALA A 33 -11.22 -5.68 -13.50
CA ALA A 33 -11.01 -6.00 -14.91
C ALA A 33 -9.69 -5.42 -15.44
N MET A 34 -9.29 -4.21 -15.03
CA MET A 34 -8.03 -3.59 -15.44
C MET A 34 -6.82 -4.13 -14.68
N ALA A 35 -7.00 -4.58 -13.42
CA ALA A 35 -5.93 -5.04 -12.55
C ALA A 35 -5.62 -6.53 -12.68
N GLY A 36 -6.57 -7.37 -13.20
CA GLY A 36 -6.55 -8.83 -13.14
C GLY A 36 -5.26 -9.49 -13.63
N PRO A 37 -5.09 -9.78 -14.95
CA PRO A 37 -3.93 -10.56 -15.40
C PRO A 37 -2.61 -9.81 -15.22
N THR A 38 -2.58 -8.49 -15.41
CA THR A 38 -1.37 -7.69 -15.32
C THR A 38 -0.84 -7.62 -13.88
N VAL A 39 -1.73 -7.46 -12.91
CA VAL A 39 -1.37 -7.44 -11.49
C VAL A 39 -0.90 -8.81 -11.04
N ASP A 40 -1.56 -9.88 -11.46
CA ASP A 40 -1.16 -11.24 -11.13
C ASP A 40 0.22 -11.57 -11.71
N GLN A 41 0.49 -11.19 -12.97
CA GLN A 41 1.78 -11.39 -13.61
C GLN A 41 2.88 -10.59 -12.89
N LEU A 42 2.61 -9.34 -12.54
CA LEU A 42 3.57 -8.52 -11.80
C LEU A 42 3.83 -9.10 -10.41
N SER A 43 2.79 -9.48 -9.69
CA SER A 43 2.92 -10.08 -8.36
C SER A 43 3.76 -11.36 -8.40
N ASP A 44 3.51 -12.23 -9.37
CA ASP A 44 4.27 -13.46 -9.53
C ASP A 44 5.75 -13.18 -9.85
N CYS A 45 6.01 -12.21 -10.72
CA CYS A 45 7.38 -11.78 -11.02
C CYS A 45 8.08 -11.22 -9.78
N LEU A 46 7.41 -10.35 -9.02
CA LEU A 46 7.98 -9.76 -7.80
C LEU A 46 8.33 -10.83 -6.76
N VAL A 47 7.45 -11.80 -6.57
CA VAL A 47 7.68 -12.89 -5.62
C VAL A 47 8.90 -13.71 -6.04
N LYS A 48 9.02 -14.03 -7.32
CA LYS A 48 10.13 -14.84 -7.85
C LYS A 48 11.45 -14.07 -7.88
N ALA A 49 11.40 -12.77 -8.17
CA ALA A 49 12.59 -11.93 -8.28
C ALA A 49 13.15 -11.49 -6.93
N THR A 50 12.33 -11.45 -5.88
CA THR A 50 12.72 -10.98 -4.56
C THR A 50 13.49 -12.07 -3.82
N THR A 51 14.77 -11.81 -3.53
CA THR A 51 15.63 -12.71 -2.78
C THR A 51 15.41 -12.56 -1.27
N ALA A 52 15.96 -13.50 -0.48
CA ALA A 52 15.96 -13.38 0.98
C ALA A 52 16.73 -12.13 1.44
N SER A 53 17.82 -11.80 0.77
CA SER A 53 18.60 -10.57 1.04
C SER A 53 17.77 -9.31 0.75
N ASP A 54 16.98 -9.31 -0.31
CA ASP A 54 16.10 -8.20 -0.64
C ASP A 54 15.04 -7.97 0.45
N LYS A 55 14.46 -9.06 0.95
CA LYS A 55 13.48 -8.99 2.06
C LYS A 55 14.10 -8.39 3.31
N THR A 56 15.33 -8.76 3.61
CA THR A 56 16.09 -8.20 4.74
C THR A 56 16.31 -6.70 4.54
N THR A 57 16.68 -6.28 3.34
CA THR A 57 16.86 -4.86 3.03
C THR A 57 15.56 -4.07 3.21
N VAL A 58 14.44 -4.59 2.75
CA VAL A 58 13.13 -3.95 2.93
C VAL A 58 12.77 -3.84 4.41
N LEU A 59 13.02 -4.90 5.18
CA LEU A 59 12.74 -4.91 6.61
C LEU A 59 13.59 -3.88 7.35
N GLN A 60 14.88 -3.82 7.06
CA GLN A 60 15.80 -2.86 7.65
C GLN A 60 15.44 -1.42 7.28
N TRP A 61 15.11 -1.19 6.01
CA TRP A 61 14.67 0.12 5.56
C TRP A 61 13.37 0.54 6.25
N THR A 62 12.41 -0.36 6.37
CA THR A 62 11.15 -0.09 7.08
C THR A 62 11.42 0.31 8.53
N PHE A 63 12.35 -0.37 9.20
CA PHE A 63 12.75 0.00 10.56
C PHE A 63 13.33 1.41 10.62
N THR A 64 14.21 1.78 9.68
CA THR A 64 14.78 3.13 9.66
C THR A 64 13.72 4.21 9.41
N ALA A 65 12.73 3.91 8.57
CA ALA A 65 11.62 4.82 8.32
C ALA A 65 10.77 5.04 9.60
N LEU A 66 10.47 3.96 10.32
CA LEU A 66 9.77 4.05 11.59
C LEU A 66 10.59 4.79 12.66
N ALA A 67 11.88 4.52 12.71
CA ALA A 67 12.79 5.15 13.66
C ALA A 67 12.93 6.66 13.46
N ALA A 68 12.63 7.16 12.28
CA ALA A 68 12.60 8.60 12.00
C ALA A 68 11.38 9.31 12.56
N HIS A 69 10.36 8.57 12.98
CA HIS A 69 9.17 9.15 13.59
C HIS A 69 9.52 9.81 14.94
N PRO A 70 8.98 11.02 15.23
CA PRO A 70 9.34 11.73 16.47
C PRO A 70 9.13 10.91 17.75
N ASP A 71 8.06 10.10 17.78
CA ASP A 71 7.73 9.29 18.96
C ASP A 71 8.65 8.08 19.14
N LEU A 72 9.39 7.70 18.10
CA LEU A 72 10.24 6.52 18.09
C LEU A 72 11.74 6.84 18.10
N LYS A 73 12.12 8.09 17.88
CA LYS A 73 13.53 8.51 17.85
C LYS A 73 14.30 8.14 19.11
N ALA A 74 13.68 8.26 20.28
CA ALA A 74 14.31 7.96 21.54
C ALA A 74 14.60 6.45 21.73
N PHE A 75 13.95 5.61 20.97
CA PHE A 75 14.08 4.14 21.06
C PHE A 75 14.99 3.55 20.00
N SER A 76 15.61 4.37 19.15
CA SER A 76 16.42 3.86 18.06
C SER A 76 17.80 4.51 18.02
N ASN A 77 18.79 3.74 17.57
CA ASN A 77 20.17 4.20 17.38
C ASN A 77 20.56 4.25 15.90
N VAL A 78 19.58 4.45 15.02
CA VAL A 78 19.84 4.56 13.58
C VAL A 78 20.58 5.85 13.28
N THR A 79 21.77 5.75 12.67
CA THR A 79 22.54 6.91 12.26
C THR A 79 22.06 7.42 10.90
N PRO A 80 22.30 8.73 10.57
CA PRO A 80 22.00 9.25 9.24
C PRO A 80 22.70 8.48 8.12
N GLU A 81 23.92 8.02 8.35
CA GLU A 81 24.68 7.23 7.37
C GLU A 81 24.04 5.87 7.11
N GLN A 82 23.57 5.19 8.16
CA GLN A 82 22.87 3.93 8.02
C GLN A 82 21.57 4.09 7.23
N LYS A 83 20.84 5.16 7.51
CA LYS A 83 19.62 5.48 6.77
C LYS A 83 19.92 5.72 5.29
N ASP A 84 20.92 6.52 4.97
CA ASP A 84 21.30 6.80 3.60
C ASP A 84 21.72 5.53 2.86
N GLN A 85 22.51 4.68 3.49
CA GLN A 85 22.92 3.40 2.91
C GLN A 85 21.72 2.48 2.63
N LEU A 86 20.76 2.42 3.53
CA LEU A 86 19.56 1.61 3.34
C LEU A 86 18.63 2.20 2.29
N ASP A 87 18.51 3.52 2.21
CA ASP A 87 17.77 4.18 1.14
C ASP A 87 18.38 3.83 -0.24
N GLN A 88 19.68 3.85 -0.36
CA GLN A 88 20.38 3.48 -1.60
C GLN A 88 20.23 2.00 -1.94
N LYS A 89 20.37 1.12 -0.95
CA LYS A 89 20.17 -0.30 -1.14
C LYS A 89 18.76 -0.63 -1.60
N LEU A 90 17.77 -0.01 -0.97
CA LEU A 90 16.38 -0.21 -1.36
C LEU A 90 16.14 0.27 -2.78
N ALA A 91 16.68 1.43 -3.15
CA ALA A 91 16.57 1.97 -4.52
C ALA A 91 17.15 0.99 -5.53
N GLN A 92 18.32 0.39 -5.24
CA GLN A 92 18.94 -0.62 -6.10
C GLN A 92 18.09 -1.89 -6.21
N VAL A 93 17.52 -2.36 -5.12
CA VAL A 93 16.64 -3.51 -5.11
C VAL A 93 15.40 -3.25 -5.97
N LEU A 94 14.77 -2.09 -5.81
CA LEU A 94 13.58 -1.71 -6.57
C LEU A 94 13.91 -1.55 -8.06
N GLN A 95 15.03 -0.94 -8.39
CA GLN A 95 15.47 -0.80 -9.78
C GLN A 95 15.68 -2.16 -10.43
N ARG A 96 16.39 -3.06 -9.77
CA ARG A 96 16.63 -4.39 -10.30
C ARG A 96 15.35 -5.17 -10.50
N ILE A 97 14.46 -5.20 -9.50
CA ILE A 97 13.25 -6.01 -9.54
C ILE A 97 12.22 -5.39 -10.49
N ILE A 98 11.91 -4.11 -10.33
CA ILE A 98 10.80 -3.48 -11.05
C ILE A 98 11.22 -3.07 -12.46
N VAL A 99 12.39 -2.43 -12.60
CA VAL A 99 12.82 -1.87 -13.88
C VAL A 99 13.46 -2.94 -14.76
N GLU A 100 14.30 -3.80 -14.21
CA GLU A 100 15.09 -4.76 -14.99
C GLU A 100 14.40 -6.11 -15.14
N GLN A 101 13.84 -6.67 -14.08
CA GLN A 101 13.31 -8.04 -14.08
C GLN A 101 11.82 -8.11 -14.34
N CYS A 102 11.04 -7.18 -13.86
CA CYS A 102 9.58 -7.21 -13.93
C CYS A 102 8.99 -6.06 -14.75
N SER A 103 9.73 -5.52 -15.69
CA SER A 103 9.32 -4.37 -16.51
C SER A 103 8.46 -4.75 -17.73
N ALA A 104 8.31 -5.99 -18.02
CA ALA A 104 7.61 -6.42 -19.24
C ALA A 104 6.09 -6.33 -19.12
#